data_b191b56976fc2560d6944a120cfbbca3
#
_entry.id   b191b56976fc2560d6944a120cfbbca3
#
_cell.length_a   1.000
_cell.length_b   1.000
_cell.length_c   1.000
_cell.angle_alpha   90.00
_cell.angle_beta   90.00
_cell.angle_gamma   90.00
#
_symmetry.space_group_name_H-M   'P 1'
#
loop_
_entity.id
_entity.type
_entity.pdbx_description
1 polymer ?
#
loop_
_entity_poly.entity_id
_entity_poly.type
_entity_poly.pdbx_seq_one_letter_code
_entity_poly.pdbx_strand_id
1 'polypeptide(L)'
;MLWRHGQTVWNAERRFQGQSDIPLDEVGQAQAERAARLLAALRPDLIVASDLSRAAQTAAPLSRLTSLEVTLDKDLRERSGGRWEGLTDTEIRTRYPVEHANWTPPDGEPSAVVAERVAGALLRVAEAVSDPAMTTGLAVVVSHGAALRLGMSRLLGMPEELFGVLGPLSNCSWSVLGRRYGRWRLVEHNAGTLPEPVVLSDDR
;
A
#
# COMPACT_ATOMS: atom_id res chain seq x y z
N MET A 1 4.60 5.38 8.69
CA MET A 1 3.79 5.98 7.60
C MET A 1 3.67 4.95 6.49
N LEU A 2 2.48 4.77 5.94
CA LEU A 2 2.15 3.75 4.95
C LEU A 2 1.78 4.45 3.65
N TRP A 3 2.57 4.28 2.61
CA TRP A 3 2.49 5.02 1.36
C TRP A 3 2.14 4.08 0.20
N ARG A 4 1.01 4.32 -0.49
CA ARG A 4 0.63 3.56 -1.67
C ARG A 4 1.48 3.99 -2.86
N HIS A 5 1.85 3.04 -3.71
CA HIS A 5 2.56 3.31 -4.97
C HIS A 5 1.84 4.29 -5.88
N GLY A 6 2.60 4.96 -6.76
CA GLY A 6 2.09 5.85 -7.79
C GLY A 6 1.29 5.15 -8.88
N GLN A 7 0.68 5.92 -9.75
CA GLN A 7 -0.13 5.40 -10.87
C GLN A 7 0.69 4.48 -11.78
N THR A 8 0.04 3.43 -12.26
CA THR A 8 0.50 2.56 -13.36
C THR A 8 -0.49 2.65 -14.50
N VAL A 9 -0.10 2.17 -15.68
CA VAL A 9 -1.03 2.09 -16.82
C VAL A 9 -2.27 1.24 -16.48
N TRP A 10 -2.13 0.19 -15.66
CA TRP A 10 -3.27 -0.63 -15.22
C TRP A 10 -4.18 0.09 -14.22
N ASN A 11 -3.68 1.03 -13.42
CA ASN A 11 -4.55 1.89 -12.62
C ASN A 11 -5.39 2.80 -13.53
N ALA A 12 -4.77 3.43 -14.55
CA ALA A 12 -5.47 4.28 -15.50
C ALA A 12 -6.53 3.50 -16.31
N GLU A 13 -6.24 2.26 -16.67
CA GLU A 13 -7.16 1.37 -17.38
C GLU A 13 -8.16 0.63 -16.45
N ARG A 14 -8.07 0.83 -15.14
CA ARG A 14 -8.90 0.15 -14.12
C ARG A 14 -8.83 -1.37 -14.22
N ARG A 15 -7.61 -1.91 -14.40
CA ARG A 15 -7.33 -3.34 -14.39
C ARG A 15 -6.87 -3.79 -13.02
N PHE A 16 -7.31 -4.97 -12.60
CA PHE A 16 -6.84 -5.60 -11.38
C PHE A 16 -5.36 -5.98 -11.53
N GLN A 17 -4.49 -5.46 -10.66
CA GLN A 17 -3.04 -5.68 -10.80
C GLN A 17 -2.53 -6.90 -10.05
N GLY A 18 -2.99 -7.08 -8.80
CA GLY A 18 -2.47 -8.15 -7.95
C GLY A 18 -0.95 -8.12 -7.85
N GLN A 19 -0.31 -9.27 -8.07
CA GLN A 19 1.13 -9.41 -8.04
C GLN A 19 1.80 -9.35 -9.44
N SER A 20 1.03 -9.10 -10.49
CA SER A 20 1.60 -8.75 -11.80
C SER A 20 2.49 -7.52 -11.68
N ASP A 21 3.71 -7.61 -12.22
CA ASP A 21 4.72 -6.57 -12.02
C ASP A 21 4.66 -5.48 -13.09
N ILE A 22 3.73 -4.55 -12.92
CA ILE A 22 3.51 -3.41 -13.79
C ILE A 22 4.23 -2.18 -13.20
N PRO A 23 5.13 -1.51 -13.97
CA PRO A 23 5.86 -0.34 -13.49
C PRO A 23 4.97 0.91 -13.40
N LEU A 24 5.48 1.96 -12.75
CA LEU A 24 4.85 3.28 -12.78
C LEU A 24 4.78 3.82 -14.21
N ASP A 25 3.67 4.50 -14.53
CA ASP A 25 3.61 5.38 -15.69
C ASP A 25 4.21 6.77 -15.38
N GLU A 26 4.23 7.67 -16.37
CA GLU A 26 4.77 9.02 -16.21
C GLU A 26 4.05 9.82 -15.12
N VAL A 27 2.73 9.64 -14.99
CA VAL A 27 1.93 10.29 -13.94
C VAL A 27 2.34 9.76 -12.57
N GLY A 28 2.47 8.45 -12.43
CA GLY A 28 2.92 7.80 -11.19
C GLY A 28 4.32 8.22 -10.77
N GLN A 29 5.25 8.37 -11.72
CA GLN A 29 6.59 8.89 -11.44
C GLN A 29 6.54 10.33 -10.90
N ALA A 30 5.75 11.20 -11.56
CA ALA A 30 5.57 12.58 -11.10
C ALA A 30 4.87 12.65 -9.72
N GLN A 31 3.89 11.77 -9.45
CA GLN A 31 3.26 11.64 -8.14
C GLN A 31 4.29 11.26 -7.07
N ALA A 32 5.14 10.26 -7.33
CA ALA A 32 6.17 9.80 -6.42
C ALA A 32 7.19 10.91 -6.09
N GLU A 33 7.65 11.66 -7.09
CA GLU A 33 8.57 12.79 -6.91
C GLU A 33 7.96 13.89 -6.03
N ARG A 34 6.69 14.24 -6.23
CA ARG A 34 6.00 15.25 -5.40
C ARG A 34 5.85 14.80 -3.95
N ALA A 35 5.36 13.58 -3.73
CA ALA A 35 5.15 13.04 -2.40
C ALA A 35 6.47 12.87 -1.65
N ALA A 36 7.52 12.38 -2.30
CA ALA A 36 8.83 12.18 -1.71
C ALA A 36 9.40 13.45 -1.08
N ARG A 37 9.20 14.64 -1.69
CA ARG A 37 9.66 15.93 -1.13
C ARG A 37 9.02 16.24 0.22
N LEU A 38 7.73 15.95 0.38
CA LEU A 38 7.01 16.16 1.63
C LEU A 38 7.45 15.12 2.69
N LEU A 39 7.57 13.85 2.27
CA LEU A 39 7.96 12.77 3.17
C LEU A 39 9.42 12.93 3.64
N ALA A 40 10.32 13.41 2.79
CA ALA A 40 11.71 13.68 3.15
C ALA A 40 11.84 14.77 4.25
N ALA A 41 10.95 15.78 4.24
CA ALA A 41 10.93 16.82 5.26
C ALA A 41 10.62 16.28 6.67
N LEU A 42 9.96 15.12 6.75
CA LEU A 42 9.69 14.42 8.02
C LEU A 42 10.91 13.68 8.57
N ARG A 43 11.99 13.58 7.81
CA ARG A 43 13.25 12.91 8.18
C ARG A 43 13.04 11.47 8.66
N PRO A 44 12.49 10.58 7.81
CA PRO A 44 12.33 9.17 8.18
C PRO A 44 13.70 8.54 8.49
N ASP A 45 13.70 7.56 9.37
CA ASP A 45 14.89 6.76 9.70
C ASP A 45 15.01 5.51 8.83
N LEU A 46 13.90 5.05 8.23
CA LEU A 46 13.85 3.80 7.47
C LEU A 46 12.87 3.91 6.30
N ILE A 47 13.25 3.32 5.17
CA ILE A 47 12.38 3.13 4.00
C ILE A 47 12.31 1.63 3.70
N VAL A 48 11.10 1.08 3.72
CA VAL A 48 10.83 -0.31 3.34
C VAL A 48 9.81 -0.31 2.21
N ALA A 49 10.00 -1.12 1.18
CA ALA A 49 9.07 -1.19 0.06
C ALA A 49 8.76 -2.64 -0.31
N SER A 50 7.56 -2.85 -0.85
CA SER A 50 7.30 -4.06 -1.64
C SER A 50 8.32 -4.17 -2.76
N ASP A 51 8.73 -5.38 -3.08
CA ASP A 51 9.67 -5.66 -4.17
C ASP A 51 9.06 -5.58 -5.58
N LEU A 52 7.73 -5.36 -5.68
CA LEU A 52 7.11 -5.07 -6.97
C LEU A 52 7.57 -3.71 -7.50
N SER A 53 7.89 -3.65 -8.80
CA SER A 53 8.56 -2.52 -9.44
C SER A 53 7.88 -1.18 -9.16
N ARG A 54 6.54 -1.10 -9.21
CA ARG A 54 5.79 0.13 -8.93
C ARG A 54 6.01 0.67 -7.52
N ALA A 55 6.16 -0.21 -6.52
CA ALA A 55 6.41 0.22 -5.14
C ALA A 55 7.88 0.64 -4.95
N ALA A 56 8.82 -0.14 -5.48
CA ALA A 56 10.25 0.19 -5.45
C ALA A 56 10.53 1.52 -6.18
N GLN A 57 9.92 1.74 -7.36
CA GLN A 57 10.03 2.99 -8.11
C GLN A 57 9.40 4.17 -7.36
N THR A 58 8.32 3.95 -6.60
CA THR A 58 7.73 5.00 -5.75
C THR A 58 8.64 5.38 -4.60
N ALA A 59 9.35 4.42 -4.00
CA ALA A 59 10.29 4.66 -2.90
C ALA A 59 11.58 5.38 -3.36
N ALA A 60 12.00 5.17 -4.60
CA ALA A 60 13.29 5.64 -5.13
C ALA A 60 13.54 7.15 -4.98
N PRO A 61 12.58 8.06 -5.30
CA PRO A 61 12.77 9.49 -5.07
C PRO A 61 13.03 9.84 -3.60
N LEU A 62 12.33 9.19 -2.67
CA LEU A 62 12.53 9.43 -1.24
C LEU A 62 13.92 8.97 -0.79
N SER A 63 14.36 7.80 -1.25
CA SER A 63 15.71 7.30 -1.02
C SER A 63 16.78 8.29 -1.47
N ARG A 64 16.66 8.85 -2.69
CA ARG A 64 17.58 9.86 -3.20
C ARG A 64 17.61 11.14 -2.34
N LEU A 65 16.45 11.59 -1.86
CA LEU A 65 16.35 12.83 -1.05
C LEU A 65 16.86 12.65 0.38
N THR A 66 16.78 11.45 0.93
CA THR A 66 17.15 11.17 2.32
C THR A 66 18.50 10.47 2.45
N SER A 67 19.06 9.96 1.35
CA SER A 67 20.23 9.06 1.31
C SER A 67 20.04 7.75 2.09
N LEU A 68 18.80 7.36 2.36
CA LEU A 68 18.48 6.08 2.97
C LEU A 68 18.33 5.01 1.89
N GLU A 69 18.84 3.82 2.16
CA GLU A 69 18.60 2.65 1.31
C GLU A 69 17.17 2.15 1.46
N VAL A 70 16.61 1.63 0.35
CA VAL A 70 15.29 0.99 0.36
C VAL A 70 15.46 -0.50 0.65
N THR A 71 14.93 -0.96 1.77
CA THR A 71 14.81 -2.39 2.07
C THR A 71 13.58 -2.96 1.37
N LEU A 72 13.76 -4.01 0.57
CA LEU A 72 12.66 -4.68 -0.13
C LEU A 72 12.11 -5.85 0.72
N ASP A 73 10.78 -5.91 0.85
CA ASP A 73 10.09 -6.97 1.60
C ASP A 73 8.92 -7.53 0.78
N LYS A 74 8.97 -8.84 0.49
CA LYS A 74 7.92 -9.56 -0.26
C LYS A 74 6.60 -9.66 0.50
N ASP A 75 6.63 -9.60 1.82
CA ASP A 75 5.42 -9.61 2.63
C ASP A 75 4.58 -8.33 2.45
N LEU A 76 5.15 -7.29 1.83
CA LEU A 76 4.46 -6.06 1.45
C LEU A 76 3.83 -6.08 0.05
N ARG A 77 3.91 -7.19 -0.71
CA ARG A 77 3.27 -7.32 -2.02
C ARG A 77 1.75 -7.15 -1.92
N GLU A 78 1.15 -6.71 -3.03
CA GLU A 78 -0.29 -6.65 -3.18
C GLU A 78 -0.94 -8.04 -3.01
N ARG A 79 -2.24 -8.05 -2.73
CA ARG A 79 -3.05 -9.26 -2.75
C ARG A 79 -2.98 -9.90 -4.13
N SER A 80 -2.58 -11.16 -4.23
CA SER A 80 -2.67 -11.88 -5.50
C SER A 80 -4.13 -11.96 -5.94
N GLY A 81 -4.38 -11.58 -7.19
CA GLY A 81 -5.68 -11.62 -7.81
C GLY A 81 -5.94 -12.89 -8.62
N GLY A 82 -4.95 -13.78 -8.70
CA GLY A 82 -5.11 -15.00 -9.50
C GLY A 82 -5.59 -14.67 -10.90
N ARG A 83 -6.70 -15.31 -11.32
CA ARG A 83 -7.28 -15.15 -12.67
C ARG A 83 -7.89 -13.77 -12.95
N TRP A 84 -7.99 -12.89 -11.96
CA TRP A 84 -8.49 -11.52 -12.17
C TRP A 84 -7.39 -10.56 -12.65
N GLU A 85 -6.13 -10.93 -12.49
CA GLU A 85 -5.03 -10.05 -12.87
C GLU A 85 -5.06 -9.71 -14.37
N GLY A 86 -4.97 -8.42 -14.68
CA GLY A 86 -5.11 -7.86 -16.03
C GLY A 86 -6.55 -7.62 -16.50
N LEU A 87 -7.56 -8.08 -15.78
CA LEU A 87 -8.97 -7.88 -16.15
C LEU A 87 -9.51 -6.57 -15.56
N THR A 88 -10.42 -5.93 -16.27
CA THR A 88 -11.25 -4.83 -15.76
C THR A 88 -12.41 -5.38 -14.90
N ASP A 89 -13.01 -4.51 -14.06
CA ASP A 89 -14.19 -4.89 -13.26
C ASP A 89 -15.32 -5.49 -14.12
N THR A 90 -15.60 -4.89 -15.28
CA THR A 90 -16.62 -5.40 -16.20
C THR A 90 -16.29 -6.80 -16.72
N GLU A 91 -15.03 -7.05 -17.06
CA GLU A 91 -14.58 -8.37 -17.52
C GLU A 91 -14.64 -9.40 -16.39
N ILE A 92 -14.25 -9.02 -15.15
CA ILE A 92 -14.35 -9.88 -13.97
C ILE A 92 -15.81 -10.23 -13.70
N ARG A 93 -16.70 -9.24 -13.64
CA ARG A 93 -18.13 -9.45 -13.40
C ARG A 93 -18.79 -10.35 -14.45
N THR A 94 -18.36 -10.25 -15.70
CA THR A 94 -18.88 -11.06 -16.78
C THR A 94 -18.37 -12.51 -16.73
N ARG A 95 -17.08 -12.71 -16.43
CA ARG A 95 -16.45 -14.05 -16.45
C ARG A 95 -16.59 -14.81 -15.14
N TYR A 96 -16.68 -14.08 -14.02
CA TYR A 96 -16.65 -14.61 -12.65
C TYR A 96 -17.75 -13.98 -11.78
N PRO A 97 -19.05 -14.05 -12.16
CA PRO A 97 -20.11 -13.31 -11.47
C PRO A 97 -20.30 -13.69 -9.99
N VAL A 98 -20.08 -14.96 -9.64
CA VAL A 98 -20.22 -15.46 -8.27
C VAL A 98 -19.05 -14.98 -7.40
N GLU A 99 -17.85 -15.13 -7.90
CA GLU A 99 -16.62 -14.71 -7.22
C GLU A 99 -16.55 -13.19 -7.08
N HIS A 100 -17.02 -12.45 -8.11
CA HIS A 100 -17.13 -10.99 -8.07
C HIS A 100 -18.09 -10.52 -6.98
N ALA A 101 -19.25 -11.17 -6.83
CA ALA A 101 -20.23 -10.80 -5.80
C ALA A 101 -19.66 -10.91 -4.37
N ASN A 102 -18.78 -11.88 -4.15
CA ASN A 102 -18.11 -12.11 -2.86
C ASN A 102 -16.70 -11.50 -2.78
N TRP A 103 -16.25 -10.84 -3.84
CA TRP A 103 -14.91 -10.28 -3.99
C TRP A 103 -13.78 -11.28 -3.69
N THR A 104 -13.94 -12.52 -4.20
CA THR A 104 -13.03 -13.65 -3.96
C THR A 104 -12.44 -14.15 -5.28
N PRO A 105 -11.29 -13.62 -5.72
CA PRO A 105 -10.67 -14.03 -6.98
C PRO A 105 -10.34 -15.53 -6.99
N PRO A 106 -10.67 -16.26 -8.06
CA PRO A 106 -10.24 -17.65 -8.23
C PRO A 106 -8.72 -17.75 -8.23
N ASP A 107 -8.18 -18.67 -7.44
CA ASP A 107 -6.72 -18.84 -7.25
C ASP A 107 -6.01 -17.60 -6.67
N GLY A 108 -6.78 -16.63 -6.16
CA GLY A 108 -6.24 -15.44 -5.49
C GLY A 108 -5.92 -15.68 -4.02
N GLU A 109 -5.22 -14.73 -3.43
CA GLU A 109 -4.83 -14.79 -2.03
C GLU A 109 -6.01 -14.41 -1.12
N PRO A 110 -6.34 -15.19 -0.07
CA PRO A 110 -7.37 -14.83 0.90
C PRO A 110 -7.01 -13.54 1.66
N SER A 111 -8.00 -12.68 1.91
CA SER A 111 -7.79 -11.41 2.62
C SER A 111 -7.14 -11.58 3.99
N ALA A 112 -7.51 -12.62 4.74
CA ALA A 112 -6.91 -12.92 6.04
C ALA A 112 -5.41 -13.23 5.94
N VAL A 113 -4.98 -13.97 4.92
CA VAL A 113 -3.55 -14.27 4.68
C VAL A 113 -2.77 -12.99 4.37
N VAL A 114 -3.32 -12.12 3.51
CA VAL A 114 -2.72 -10.81 3.21
C VAL A 114 -2.61 -9.96 4.47
N ALA A 115 -3.70 -9.91 5.26
CA ALA A 115 -3.74 -9.14 6.50
C ALA A 115 -2.63 -9.56 7.48
N GLU A 116 -2.45 -10.87 7.66
CA GLU A 116 -1.42 -11.41 8.56
C GLU A 116 0.01 -11.12 8.07
N ARG A 117 0.32 -11.40 6.79
CA ARG A 117 1.69 -11.19 6.29
C ARG A 117 2.07 -9.71 6.30
N VAL A 118 1.13 -8.84 5.88
CA VAL A 118 1.41 -7.40 5.86
C VAL A 118 1.49 -6.85 7.29
N ALA A 119 0.59 -7.23 8.20
CA ALA A 119 0.69 -6.83 9.61
C ALA A 119 2.01 -7.30 10.24
N GLY A 120 2.46 -8.52 9.95
CA GLY A 120 3.76 -9.02 10.39
C GLY A 120 4.93 -8.18 9.87
N ALA A 121 4.92 -7.79 8.58
CA ALA A 121 5.91 -6.90 8.01
C ALA A 121 5.90 -5.52 8.71
N LEU A 122 4.72 -4.94 8.91
CA LEU A 122 4.59 -3.64 9.59
C LEU A 122 5.04 -3.67 11.04
N LEU A 123 4.84 -4.80 11.75
CA LEU A 123 5.37 -4.98 13.11
C LEU A 123 6.89 -5.01 13.12
N ARG A 124 7.54 -5.76 12.21
CA ARG A 124 9.01 -5.79 12.09
C ARG A 124 9.58 -4.38 11.83
N VAL A 125 8.94 -3.62 10.94
CA VAL A 125 9.34 -2.23 10.66
C VAL A 125 9.17 -1.34 11.88
N ALA A 126 8.07 -1.48 12.63
CA ALA A 126 7.82 -0.69 13.83
C ALA A 126 8.82 -1.02 14.96
N GLU A 127 9.22 -2.27 15.08
CA GLU A 127 10.27 -2.69 16.02
C GLU A 127 11.62 -2.07 15.64
N ALA A 128 11.98 -2.11 14.35
CA ALA A 128 13.24 -1.54 13.87
C ALA A 128 13.36 -0.03 14.14
N VAL A 129 12.28 0.75 13.97
CA VAL A 129 12.33 2.21 14.26
C VAL A 129 12.09 2.55 15.73
N SER A 130 11.81 1.57 16.58
CA SER A 130 11.72 1.75 18.04
C SER A 130 13.09 1.66 18.72
N ASP A 131 14.15 1.37 17.97
CA ASP A 131 15.53 1.37 18.49
C ASP A 131 15.89 2.79 18.99
N PRO A 132 16.45 2.92 20.21
CA PRO A 132 16.90 4.21 20.75
C PRO A 132 17.93 4.95 19.89
N ALA A 133 18.61 4.28 18.98
CA ALA A 133 19.53 4.90 18.02
C ALA A 133 18.81 5.65 16.88
N MET A 134 17.52 5.44 16.68
CA MET A 134 16.72 6.13 15.65
C MET A 134 16.43 7.58 16.06
N THR A 135 16.45 8.48 15.07
CA THR A 135 16.34 9.92 15.32
C THR A 135 14.90 10.36 15.53
N THR A 136 13.98 9.86 14.72
CA THR A 136 12.57 10.29 14.70
C THR A 136 11.61 9.17 15.07
N GLY A 137 12.05 7.91 15.01
CA GLY A 137 11.19 6.74 15.16
C GLY A 137 10.16 6.61 14.03
N LEU A 138 10.47 7.16 12.84
CA LEU A 138 9.59 7.19 11.69
C LEU A 138 10.10 6.27 10.57
N ALA A 139 9.28 5.30 10.18
CA ALA A 139 9.47 4.55 8.94
C ALA A 139 8.47 4.98 7.87
N VAL A 140 8.90 4.94 6.61
CA VAL A 140 8.03 5.00 5.43
C VAL A 140 7.99 3.63 4.79
N VAL A 141 6.79 3.05 4.74
CA VAL A 141 6.53 1.74 4.11
C VAL A 141 5.76 1.96 2.82
N VAL A 142 6.34 1.56 1.69
CA VAL A 142 5.73 1.70 0.36
C VAL A 142 5.15 0.37 -0.08
N SER A 143 3.84 0.34 -0.33
CA SER A 143 3.14 -0.88 -0.71
C SER A 143 1.90 -0.55 -1.58
N HIS A 144 0.81 -1.30 -1.45
CA HIS A 144 -0.31 -1.33 -2.37
C HIS A 144 -1.63 -1.10 -1.64
N GLY A 145 -2.71 -0.88 -2.40
CA GLY A 145 -4.00 -0.49 -1.86
C GLY A 145 -4.62 -1.52 -0.91
N ALA A 146 -4.87 -2.73 -1.39
CA ALA A 146 -5.49 -3.77 -0.57
C ALA A 146 -4.53 -4.27 0.52
N ALA A 147 -3.25 -4.46 0.21
CA ALA A 147 -2.23 -4.90 1.16
C ALA A 147 -2.16 -3.96 2.38
N LEU A 148 -2.01 -2.65 2.15
CA LEU A 148 -1.95 -1.67 3.25
C LEU A 148 -3.24 -1.63 4.05
N ARG A 149 -4.40 -1.61 3.37
CA ARG A 149 -5.70 -1.59 4.04
C ARG A 149 -5.88 -2.79 4.96
N LEU A 150 -5.64 -4.00 4.45
CA LEU A 150 -5.79 -5.24 5.21
C LEU A 150 -4.80 -5.32 6.37
N GLY A 151 -3.52 -5.00 6.16
CA GLY A 151 -2.51 -4.96 7.20
C GLY A 151 -2.82 -3.94 8.31
N MET A 152 -3.28 -2.74 7.92
CA MET A 152 -3.74 -1.72 8.89
C MET A 152 -4.91 -2.23 9.71
N SER A 153 -5.95 -2.78 9.07
CA SER A 153 -7.13 -3.29 9.76
C SER A 153 -6.75 -4.34 10.79
N ARG A 154 -5.83 -5.24 10.42
CA ARG A 154 -5.32 -6.28 11.33
C ARG A 154 -4.58 -5.70 12.52
N LEU A 155 -3.68 -4.73 12.31
CA LEU A 155 -2.94 -4.06 13.39
C LEU A 155 -3.86 -3.27 14.33
N LEU A 156 -4.94 -2.68 13.79
CA LEU A 156 -5.93 -1.97 14.59
C LEU A 156 -6.86 -2.90 15.38
N GLY A 157 -6.72 -4.23 15.21
CA GLY A 157 -7.55 -5.22 15.90
C GLY A 157 -8.97 -5.31 15.36
N MET A 158 -9.19 -4.90 14.11
CA MET A 158 -10.51 -4.99 13.47
C MET A 158 -10.83 -6.46 13.14
N PRO A 159 -12.05 -6.94 13.38
CA PRO A 159 -12.52 -8.23 12.89
C PRO A 159 -12.61 -8.21 11.35
N GLU A 160 -12.52 -9.38 10.73
CA GLU A 160 -12.43 -9.49 9.26
C GLU A 160 -13.63 -8.87 8.53
N GLU A 161 -14.82 -8.93 9.11
CA GLU A 161 -16.04 -8.35 8.58
C GLU A 161 -15.95 -6.82 8.44
N LEU A 162 -15.04 -6.20 9.17
CA LEU A 162 -14.80 -4.75 9.15
C LEU A 162 -13.58 -4.32 8.31
N PHE A 163 -12.88 -5.24 7.65
CA PHE A 163 -11.71 -4.88 6.81
C PHE A 163 -12.05 -3.94 5.64
N GLY A 164 -13.32 -3.88 5.25
CA GLY A 164 -13.82 -2.96 4.23
C GLY A 164 -14.17 -1.55 4.74
N VAL A 165 -14.14 -1.30 6.06
CA VAL A 165 -14.52 0.00 6.64
C VAL A 165 -13.52 1.10 6.30
N LEU A 166 -12.24 0.75 6.24
CA LEU A 166 -11.23 1.68 5.73
C LEU A 166 -11.37 1.77 4.22
N GLY A 167 -11.58 2.98 3.70
CA GLY A 167 -11.60 3.23 2.26
C GLY A 167 -10.24 2.93 1.61
N PRO A 168 -10.21 2.75 0.27
CA PRO A 168 -8.96 2.53 -0.44
C PRO A 168 -8.05 3.76 -0.39
N LEU A 169 -6.74 3.55 -0.37
CA LEU A 169 -5.79 4.62 -0.56
C LEU A 169 -5.72 5.00 -2.05
N SER A 170 -5.68 6.29 -2.34
CA SER A 170 -5.39 6.81 -3.69
C SER A 170 -3.91 6.58 -4.06
N ASN A 171 -3.56 6.59 -5.35
CA ASN A 171 -2.16 6.49 -5.75
C ASN A 171 -1.32 7.61 -5.11
N CYS A 172 -0.15 7.27 -4.61
CA CYS A 172 0.75 8.15 -3.87
C CYS A 172 0.15 8.84 -2.63
N SER A 173 -1.01 8.39 -2.13
CA SER A 173 -1.51 8.80 -0.82
C SER A 173 -0.87 7.96 0.30
N TRP A 174 -0.97 8.44 1.52
CA TRP A 174 -0.44 7.75 2.70
C TRP A 174 -1.44 7.72 3.84
N SER A 175 -1.20 6.79 4.75
CA SER A 175 -1.84 6.71 6.06
C SER A 175 -0.78 6.72 7.15
N VAL A 176 -1.10 7.25 8.30
CA VAL A 176 -0.22 7.31 9.45
C VAL A 176 -0.76 6.42 10.55
N LEU A 177 0.01 5.39 10.92
CA LEU A 177 -0.20 4.61 12.12
C LEU A 177 0.75 5.09 13.22
N GLY A 178 0.23 5.29 14.42
CA GLY A 178 1.02 5.58 15.60
C GLY A 178 0.77 4.52 16.68
N ARG A 179 1.78 4.30 17.54
CA ARG A 179 1.64 3.41 18.70
C ARG A 179 1.67 4.24 19.98
N ARG A 180 0.63 4.12 20.80
CA ARG A 180 0.56 4.82 22.09
C ARG A 180 -0.01 3.88 23.16
N TYR A 181 0.68 3.78 24.29
CA TYR A 181 0.32 2.88 25.40
C TYR A 181 0.12 1.42 24.93
N GLY A 182 1.02 0.96 24.05
CA GLY A 182 0.97 -0.40 23.51
C GLY A 182 -0.12 -0.66 22.47
N ARG A 183 -0.94 0.33 22.12
CA ARG A 183 -2.05 0.19 21.15
C ARG A 183 -1.79 0.96 19.88
N TRP A 184 -2.13 0.35 18.75
CA TRP A 184 -2.12 1.00 17.44
C TRP A 184 -3.29 1.97 17.30
N ARG A 185 -3.03 3.07 16.60
CA ARG A 185 -4.04 4.08 16.24
C ARG A 185 -3.82 4.52 14.80
N LEU A 186 -4.90 4.66 14.06
CA LEU A 186 -4.90 5.37 12.80
C LEU A 186 -4.95 6.87 13.11
N VAL A 187 -3.89 7.58 12.75
CA VAL A 187 -3.75 9.02 13.00
C VAL A 187 -4.25 9.80 11.80
N GLU A 188 -3.96 9.31 10.59
CA GLU A 188 -4.35 9.91 9.34
C GLU A 188 -4.64 8.80 8.32
N HIS A 189 -5.62 9.00 7.45
CA HIS A 189 -5.95 8.02 6.41
C HIS A 189 -6.13 8.69 5.06
N ASN A 190 -5.52 8.11 4.03
CA ASN A 190 -5.60 8.53 2.63
C ASN A 190 -5.25 10.01 2.41
N ALA A 191 -4.26 10.52 3.13
CA ALA A 191 -3.72 11.85 2.91
C ALA A 191 -2.88 11.91 1.63
N GLY A 192 -2.90 13.02 0.94
CA GLY A 192 -2.20 13.18 -0.34
C GLY A 192 -1.72 14.60 -0.58
N THR A 193 -0.99 14.78 -1.67
CA THR A 193 -0.32 16.05 -2.00
C THR A 193 -1.20 17.11 -2.63
N LEU A 194 -2.37 16.75 -3.16
CA LEU A 194 -3.29 17.68 -3.84
C LEU A 194 -4.70 17.10 -3.91
N PRO A 195 -5.73 17.96 -4.09
CA PRO A 195 -7.06 17.51 -4.47
C PRO A 195 -7.06 17.12 -5.96
N GLU A 196 -6.41 16.02 -6.31
CA GLU A 196 -6.77 15.36 -7.55
C GLU A 196 -8.14 14.72 -7.34
N PRO A 197 -9.04 14.76 -8.36
CA PRO A 197 -10.29 14.04 -8.23
C PRO A 197 -9.97 12.61 -7.85
N VAL A 198 -10.55 12.14 -6.75
CA VAL A 198 -10.36 10.79 -6.25
C VAL A 198 -10.88 9.84 -7.32
N VAL A 199 -9.98 9.37 -8.18
CA VAL A 199 -10.28 8.20 -8.98
C VAL A 199 -10.23 7.05 -8.00
N LEU A 200 -11.42 6.67 -7.50
CA LEU A 200 -11.57 5.46 -6.72
C LEU A 200 -11.10 4.32 -7.64
N SER A 201 -9.88 3.87 -7.46
CA SER A 201 -9.40 2.67 -8.11
C SER A 201 -10.16 1.47 -7.55
N ASP A 202 -10.28 0.45 -8.35
CA ASP A 202 -11.09 -0.77 -8.26
C ASP A 202 -11.06 -1.60 -6.96
N ASP A 203 -10.76 -1.00 -5.84
CA ASP A 203 -10.78 -1.65 -4.53
C ASP A 203 -12.16 -1.55 -3.86
N ARG A 204 -13.23 -1.90 -4.58
CA ARG A 204 -14.54 -2.11 -3.97
C ARG A 204 -14.65 -3.49 -3.36
#